data_a327ee5255f4e727273e1a38c6b7b11d
#
_entry.id   a327ee5255f4e727273e1a38c6b7b11d
#
_cell.length_a   1.000
_cell.length_b   1.000
_cell.length_c   1.000
_cell.angle_alpha   90.00
_cell.angle_beta   90.00
_cell.angle_gamma   90.00
#
_symmetry.space_group_name_H-M   'P 1'
#
loop_
_entity.id
_entity.type
_entity.pdbx_description
1 polymer ?
#
loop_
_entity_poly.entity_id
_entity_poly.type
_entity_poly.pdbx_seq_one_letter_code
_entity_poly.pdbx_strand_id
1 'polypeptide(L)'
;MSLQHIVLFSFPRPLSEQEAATMRAMIASWPKEIGLMSKCRFGTDLTGERTRGYGYLLYTEFPDTGALREYQKHPVHVQFLNWVMERECTPLAFDYHLDQSTILAPEPDTAARP
;
A
#
# COMPACT_ATOMS: atom_id res chain seq x y z
N MET A 1 -6.97 8.45 -15.87
CA MET A 1 -6.50 7.10 -15.53
C MET A 1 -5.89 7.14 -14.14
N SER A 2 -6.19 6.14 -13.34
CA SER A 2 -5.64 6.09 -11.98
C SER A 2 -4.32 5.32 -11.98
N LEU A 3 -3.49 5.68 -11.03
CA LEU A 3 -2.22 5.02 -10.79
C LEU A 3 -2.38 4.04 -9.63
N GLN A 4 -1.99 2.80 -9.85
CA GLN A 4 -2.02 1.74 -8.85
C GLN A 4 -0.64 1.60 -8.26
N HIS A 5 -0.55 1.76 -6.93
CA HIS A 5 0.72 1.68 -6.20
C HIS A 5 0.63 0.52 -5.22
N ILE A 6 1.49 -0.47 -5.41
CA ILE A 6 1.51 -1.67 -4.58
C ILE A 6 2.88 -1.77 -3.91
N VAL A 7 2.88 -1.98 -2.61
CA VAL A 7 4.13 -2.18 -1.87
C VAL A 7 4.01 -3.48 -1.07
N LEU A 8 5.04 -4.30 -1.20
CA LEU A 8 5.20 -5.49 -0.38
C LEU A 8 6.30 -5.23 0.64
N PHE A 9 6.10 -5.73 1.86
CA PHE A 9 7.06 -5.51 2.95
C PHE A 9 7.61 -6.83 3.45
N SER A 10 8.93 -6.89 3.59
CA SER A 10 9.62 -8.02 4.20
C SER A 10 10.45 -7.53 5.36
N PHE A 11 10.39 -8.27 6.47
CA PHE A 11 11.17 -7.97 7.67
C PHE A 11 12.07 -9.15 7.97
N PRO A 12 13.32 -8.92 8.44
CA PRO A 12 14.25 -10.03 8.70
C PRO A 12 13.82 -10.91 9.87
N ARG A 13 12.92 -10.42 10.71
CA ARG A 13 12.30 -11.18 11.79
C ARG A 13 10.82 -10.85 11.85
N PRO A 14 9.99 -11.78 12.33
CA PRO A 14 8.55 -11.51 12.42
C PRO A 14 8.27 -10.31 13.30
N LEU A 15 7.29 -9.49 12.89
CA LEU A 15 6.79 -8.41 13.73
C LEU A 15 6.01 -9.01 14.90
N SER A 16 6.13 -8.39 16.07
CA SER A 16 5.27 -8.73 17.20
C SER A 16 3.82 -8.35 16.87
N GLU A 17 2.87 -8.87 17.64
CA GLU A 17 1.46 -8.48 17.46
C GLU A 17 1.28 -6.98 17.61
N GLN A 18 1.99 -6.37 18.56
CA GLN A 18 1.90 -4.92 18.76
C GLN A 18 2.52 -4.15 17.60
N GLU A 19 3.66 -4.60 17.08
CA GLU A 19 4.27 -3.97 15.92
C GLU A 19 3.36 -4.05 14.70
N ALA A 20 2.75 -5.21 14.46
CA ALA A 20 1.82 -5.37 13.36
C ALA A 20 0.60 -4.46 13.50
N ALA A 21 0.08 -4.33 14.73
CA ALA A 21 -1.04 -3.44 15.01
C ALA A 21 -0.66 -1.97 14.80
N THR A 22 0.55 -1.59 15.20
CA THR A 22 1.07 -0.23 14.98
C THR A 22 1.19 0.07 13.50
N MET A 23 1.74 -0.85 12.73
CA MET A 23 1.89 -0.70 11.28
C MET A 23 0.53 -0.48 10.62
N ARG A 24 -0.45 -1.30 10.96
CA ARG A 24 -1.81 -1.18 10.45
C ARG A 24 -2.44 0.17 10.82
N ALA A 25 -2.29 0.59 12.06
CA ALA A 25 -2.87 1.83 12.55
C ALA A 25 -2.28 3.05 11.84
N MET A 26 -0.97 3.04 11.58
CA MET A 26 -0.33 4.12 10.84
C MET A 26 -0.94 4.25 9.45
N ILE A 27 -1.04 3.15 8.72
CA ILE A 27 -1.60 3.15 7.36
C ILE A 27 -3.09 3.52 7.37
N ALA A 28 -3.83 3.05 8.37
CA ALA A 28 -5.26 3.33 8.49
C ALA A 28 -5.55 4.83 8.65
N SER A 29 -4.59 5.61 9.15
CA SER A 29 -4.76 7.04 9.31
C SER A 29 -4.58 7.81 8.00
N TRP A 30 -3.97 7.22 6.98
CA TRP A 30 -3.57 7.93 5.77
C TRP A 30 -4.70 8.53 4.94
N PRO A 31 -5.84 7.86 4.75
CA PRO A 31 -6.92 8.48 3.98
C PRO A 31 -7.33 9.83 4.53
N LYS A 32 -7.32 9.98 5.84
CA LYS A 32 -7.66 11.23 6.50
C LYS A 32 -6.46 12.18 6.60
N GLU A 33 -5.32 11.66 7.04
CA GLU A 33 -4.16 12.50 7.33
C GLU A 33 -3.41 12.97 6.08
N ILE A 34 -3.39 12.15 5.03
CA ILE A 34 -2.73 12.48 3.77
C ILE A 34 -3.74 12.89 2.71
N GLY A 35 -4.79 12.07 2.51
CA GLY A 35 -5.94 12.42 1.68
C GLY A 35 -5.71 12.43 0.18
N LEU A 36 -4.57 11.96 -0.32
CA LEU A 36 -4.23 12.00 -1.74
C LEU A 36 -4.65 10.75 -2.51
N MET A 37 -4.98 9.68 -1.80
CA MET A 37 -5.35 8.41 -2.42
C MET A 37 -6.86 8.24 -2.43
N SER A 38 -7.36 7.60 -3.49
CA SER A 38 -8.77 7.24 -3.61
C SER A 38 -9.08 5.88 -3.00
N LYS A 39 -8.05 5.03 -2.87
CA LYS A 39 -8.17 3.71 -2.24
C LYS A 39 -6.93 3.45 -1.41
N CYS A 40 -7.14 2.77 -0.29
CA CYS A 40 -6.05 2.37 0.60
C CYS A 40 -6.42 1.04 1.24
N ARG A 41 -5.64 0.01 0.97
CA ARG A 41 -5.88 -1.34 1.49
C ARG A 41 -4.59 -1.91 2.03
N PHE A 42 -4.70 -2.66 3.11
CA PHE A 42 -3.54 -3.28 3.73
C PHE A 42 -3.90 -4.72 4.07
N GLY A 43 -3.08 -5.65 3.62
CA GLY A 43 -3.33 -7.06 3.85
C GLY A 43 -2.10 -7.79 4.36
N THR A 44 -2.36 -8.89 5.05
CA THR A 44 -1.32 -9.82 5.51
C THR A 44 -1.42 -11.08 4.68
N ASP A 45 -0.28 -11.66 4.31
CA ASP A 45 -0.28 -12.89 3.55
C ASP A 45 -1.04 -13.99 4.27
N LEU A 46 -1.85 -14.73 3.52
CA LEU A 46 -2.75 -15.73 4.07
C LEU A 46 -2.08 -17.10 4.22
N THR A 47 -1.31 -17.52 3.22
CA THR A 47 -0.81 -18.89 3.17
C THR A 47 0.63 -19.07 3.62
N GLY A 48 1.46 -18.05 3.47
CA GLY A 48 2.88 -18.14 3.79
C GLY A 48 3.68 -19.02 2.84
N GLU A 49 3.10 -19.45 1.73
CA GLU A 49 3.72 -20.44 0.86
C GLU A 49 4.64 -19.88 -0.21
N ARG A 50 4.29 -18.74 -0.80
CA ARG A 50 4.98 -18.24 -2.00
C ARG A 50 5.42 -16.79 -1.92
N THR A 51 5.34 -16.17 -0.76
CA THR A 51 5.64 -14.75 -0.61
C THR A 51 7.12 -14.44 -0.48
N ARG A 52 7.96 -15.45 -0.30
CA ARG A 52 9.40 -15.27 -0.17
C ARG A 52 9.77 -14.27 0.94
N GLY A 53 8.99 -14.29 2.03
CA GLY A 53 9.23 -13.42 3.18
C GLY A 53 8.50 -12.09 3.13
N TYR A 54 7.80 -11.78 2.05
CA TYR A 54 6.99 -10.55 1.95
C TYR A 54 5.61 -10.82 2.53
N GLY A 55 5.45 -10.55 3.81
CA GLY A 55 4.24 -10.93 4.54
C GLY A 55 3.14 -9.89 4.58
N TYR A 56 3.37 -8.68 4.07
CA TYR A 56 2.41 -7.58 4.13
C TYR A 56 2.32 -6.90 2.78
N LEU A 57 1.11 -6.47 2.43
CA LEU A 57 0.85 -5.76 1.18
C LEU A 57 0.08 -4.48 1.46
N LEU A 58 0.56 -3.39 0.88
CA LEU A 58 -0.13 -2.11 0.86
C LEU A 58 -0.56 -1.84 -0.58
N TYR A 59 -1.83 -1.52 -0.76
CA TYR A 59 -2.37 -1.10 -2.05
C TYR A 59 -2.96 0.29 -1.90
N THR A 60 -2.52 1.22 -2.75
CA THR A 60 -3.07 2.57 -2.81
C THR A 60 -3.35 2.95 -4.25
N GLU A 61 -4.34 3.81 -4.44
CA GLU A 61 -4.68 4.33 -5.76
C GLU A 61 -4.61 5.85 -5.72
N PHE A 62 -3.94 6.41 -6.73
CA PHE A 62 -3.77 7.86 -6.88
C PHE A 62 -4.30 8.30 -8.24
N PRO A 63 -4.76 9.55 -8.37
CA PRO A 63 -5.23 10.05 -9.66
C PRO A 63 -4.10 10.16 -10.69
N ASP A 64 -2.87 10.46 -10.24
CA ASP A 64 -1.75 10.66 -11.14
C ASP A 64 -0.41 10.54 -10.39
N THR A 65 0.69 10.64 -11.13
CA THR A 65 2.03 10.56 -10.54
C THR A 65 2.33 11.75 -9.63
N GLY A 66 1.74 12.92 -9.88
CA GLY A 66 1.91 14.07 -9.01
C GLY A 66 1.42 13.80 -7.60
N ALA A 67 0.23 13.20 -7.48
CA ALA A 67 -0.33 12.82 -6.18
C ALA A 67 0.55 11.76 -5.49
N LEU A 68 1.06 10.78 -6.24
CA LEU A 68 1.99 9.80 -5.70
C LEU A 68 3.23 10.46 -5.13
N ARG A 69 3.82 11.43 -5.85
CA ARG A 69 5.02 12.14 -5.38
C ARG A 69 4.75 12.95 -4.13
N GLU A 70 3.60 13.62 -4.06
CA GLU A 70 3.22 14.35 -2.85
C GLU A 70 3.05 13.42 -1.65
N TYR A 71 2.42 12.28 -1.88
CA TYR A 71 2.26 11.25 -0.85
C TYR A 71 3.62 10.78 -0.33
N GLN A 72 4.56 10.52 -1.22
CA GLN A 72 5.89 10.03 -0.85
C GLN A 72 6.64 11.02 0.04
N LYS A 73 6.41 12.32 -0.15
CA LYS A 73 7.07 13.39 0.63
C LYS A 73 6.30 13.80 1.87
N HIS A 74 5.07 13.35 2.01
CA HIS A 74 4.22 13.77 3.11
C HIS A 74 4.83 13.34 4.45
N PRO A 75 4.87 14.22 5.46
CA PRO A 75 5.48 13.89 6.76
C PRO A 75 4.92 12.63 7.40
N VAL A 76 3.62 12.39 7.26
CA VAL A 76 2.97 11.21 7.83
C VAL A 76 3.49 9.93 7.15
N HIS A 77 3.69 9.97 5.83
CA HIS A 77 4.29 8.85 5.11
C HIS A 77 5.76 8.66 5.50
N VAL A 78 6.50 9.74 5.65
CA VAL A 78 7.91 9.68 6.03
C VAL A 78 8.07 9.05 7.42
N GLN A 79 7.18 9.37 8.36
CA GLN A 79 7.17 8.72 9.68
C GLN A 79 7.03 7.21 9.56
N PHE A 80 6.12 6.76 8.71
CA PHE A 80 5.93 5.33 8.48
C PHE A 80 7.18 4.70 7.85
N LEU A 81 7.75 5.36 6.86
CA LEU A 81 8.95 4.88 6.20
C LEU A 81 10.09 4.70 7.21
N ASN A 82 10.29 5.68 8.08
CA ASN A 82 11.29 5.57 9.14
C ASN A 82 10.99 4.40 10.08
N TRP A 83 9.72 4.21 10.42
CA TRP A 83 9.32 3.13 11.32
C TRP A 83 9.65 1.75 10.74
N VAL A 84 9.35 1.52 9.44
CA VAL A 84 9.65 0.23 8.82
C VAL A 84 11.16 0.06 8.60
N MET A 85 11.87 1.13 8.27
CA MET A 85 13.32 1.06 8.04
C MET A 85 14.09 0.81 9.34
N GLU A 86 13.61 1.32 10.47
CA GLU A 86 14.19 0.99 11.77
C GLU A 86 14.11 -0.51 12.07
N ARG A 87 13.16 -1.19 11.46
CA ARG A 87 12.98 -2.65 11.60
C ARG A 87 13.60 -3.42 10.46
N GLU A 88 14.49 -2.75 9.73
CA GLU A 88 15.25 -3.33 8.61
C GLU A 88 14.36 -3.91 7.52
N CYS A 89 13.25 -3.24 7.26
CA CYS A 89 12.32 -3.64 6.21
C CYS A 89 12.96 -3.57 4.83
N THR A 90 12.66 -4.54 4.00
CA THR A 90 12.98 -4.49 2.57
C THR A 90 11.65 -4.29 1.82
N PRO A 91 11.37 -3.06 1.36
CA PRO A 91 10.15 -2.81 0.59
C PRO A 91 10.36 -3.15 -0.87
N LEU A 92 9.28 -3.59 -1.52
CA LEU A 92 9.23 -3.82 -2.96
C LEU A 92 8.02 -3.08 -3.49
N ALA A 93 8.23 -2.09 -4.34
CA ALA A 93 7.14 -1.27 -4.87
C ALA A 93 6.93 -1.51 -6.34
N PHE A 94 5.67 -1.52 -6.75
CA PHE A 94 5.28 -1.72 -8.13
C PHE A 94 4.17 -0.72 -8.47
N ASP A 95 4.35 0.06 -9.54
CA ASP A 95 3.41 1.08 -9.97
C ASP A 95 2.97 0.84 -11.39
N TYR A 96 1.67 0.97 -11.66
CA TYR A 96 1.17 0.89 -13.02
C TYR A 96 -0.11 1.71 -13.16
N HIS A 97 -0.47 2.06 -14.39
CA HIS A 97 -1.73 2.76 -14.68
C HIS A 97 -2.85 1.77 -14.91
N LEU A 98 -4.00 2.03 -14.29
CA LEU A 98 -5.21 1.26 -14.55
C LEU A 98 -5.87 1.84 -15.81
N ASP A 99 -5.81 1.09 -16.91
CA ASP A 99 -6.39 1.48 -18.18
C ASP A 99 -6.77 0.24 -18.98
N GLN A 100 -7.20 0.44 -20.24
CA GLN A 100 -7.64 -0.68 -21.07
C GLN A 100 -6.54 -1.72 -21.30
N SER A 101 -5.27 -1.30 -21.29
CA SER A 101 -4.17 -2.23 -21.50
C SER A 101 -3.89 -3.13 -20.31
N THR A 102 -4.32 -2.72 -19.11
CA THR A 102 -4.09 -3.46 -17.87
C THR A 102 -5.33 -4.20 -17.37
N ILE A 103 -6.51 -3.90 -17.92
CA ILE A 103 -7.74 -4.58 -17.57
C ILE A 103 -8.00 -5.67 -18.62
N LEU A 104 -7.77 -6.92 -18.23
CA LEU A 104 -7.86 -8.05 -19.17
C LEU A 104 -9.21 -8.76 -19.13
N ALA A 105 -10.04 -8.45 -18.15
CA ALA A 105 -11.40 -8.95 -18.04
C ALA A 105 -12.30 -7.81 -17.57
N PRO A 106 -13.58 -7.80 -17.98
CA PRO A 106 -14.49 -6.74 -17.53
C PRO A 106 -14.56 -6.70 -16.02
N GLU A 107 -14.49 -5.48 -15.46
CA GLU A 107 -14.58 -5.26 -14.02
C GLU A 107 -15.93 -4.64 -13.68
N PRO A 108 -16.49 -4.96 -12.51
CA PRO A 108 -17.75 -4.37 -12.10
C PRO A 108 -17.63 -2.86 -11.97
N ASP A 109 -18.64 -2.14 -12.45
CA ASP A 109 -18.74 -0.70 -12.21
C ASP A 109 -19.44 -0.49 -10.88
N THR A 110 -18.64 -0.34 -9.83
CA THR A 110 -19.18 -0.17 -8.48
C THR A 110 -19.90 1.17 -8.31
N ALA A 111 -19.60 2.16 -9.13
CA ALA A 111 -20.27 3.45 -9.05
C ALA A 111 -21.72 3.40 -9.53
N ALA A 112 -22.06 2.44 -10.39
CA ALA A 112 -23.40 2.27 -10.91
C ALA A 112 -24.30 1.40 -10.02
N ARG A 113 -23.77 0.87 -8.95
CA ARG A 113 -24.52 -0.03 -8.06
C ARG A 113 -25.34 0.76 -7.06
N PRO A 114 -26.59 0.38 -6.84
CA PRO A 114 -27.37 1.00 -5.79
C PRO A 114 -26.88 0.66 -4.40
#